data_2ec4bcd6720d740f4a857893da478b26
#
_entry.id   2ec4bcd6720d740f4a857893da478b26
#
_cell.length_a   1.000
_cell.length_b   1.000
_cell.length_c   1.000
_cell.angle_alpha   90.00
_cell.angle_beta   90.00
_cell.angle_gamma   90.00
#
_symmetry.space_group_name_H-M   'P 1'
#
loop_
_entity.id
_entity.type
_entity.pdbx_description
1 polymer ?
#
loop_
_entity_poly.entity_id
_entity_poly.type
_entity_poly.pdbx_seq_one_letter_code
_entity_poly.pdbx_strand_id
1 'polypeptide(L)'
;NYIKITQGEYKTGTLLIEKDNTTVYTEEGATLYGNIVAKNCNNITICGRGRVCMERYTYEMRKNFARSIDIINCKNVTIKGIIIDDSNDWSMRITGCDDVNISDVKIFGCRGNSDGIDICGSRNVIVSDIFTRVWDDSFVVKALGTGNCENIIFKNSVLWNDFARPMEVGVELRADKVRNIKFENIDIIHSDTGYPLMGIHHG
;
A
#
# COMPACT_ATOMS: atom_id res chain seq x y z
N ASN A 1 21.29 -7.09 2.98
CA ASN A 1 20.78 -7.31 4.34
C ASN A 1 19.57 -8.25 4.31
N TYR A 2 19.46 -9.14 5.30
CA TYR A 2 18.33 -10.08 5.38
C TYR A 2 17.75 -10.05 6.80
N ILE A 3 16.49 -9.68 6.92
CA ILE A 3 15.73 -9.64 8.16
C ILE A 3 14.68 -10.73 8.08
N LYS A 4 14.80 -11.76 8.90
CA LYS A 4 13.80 -12.83 8.98
C LYS A 4 12.96 -12.66 10.23
N ILE A 5 11.64 -12.59 10.04
CA ILE A 5 10.66 -12.56 11.12
C ILE A 5 9.98 -13.93 11.14
N THR A 6 10.30 -14.73 12.14
CA THR A 6 9.80 -16.09 12.29
C THR A 6 8.38 -16.11 12.83
N GLN A 7 7.74 -17.26 12.86
CA GLN A 7 6.44 -17.44 13.47
C GLN A 7 6.41 -16.87 14.90
N GLY A 8 5.37 -16.12 15.25
CA GLY A 8 5.20 -15.47 16.55
C GLY A 8 4.68 -14.05 16.47
N GLU A 9 4.52 -13.40 17.61
CA GLU A 9 4.02 -12.03 17.73
C GLU A 9 5.13 -11.06 18.13
N TYR A 10 5.26 -9.97 17.42
CA TYR A 10 6.32 -8.98 17.61
C TYR A 10 5.73 -7.58 17.74
N LYS A 11 6.03 -6.91 18.85
CA LYS A 11 5.72 -5.48 19.02
C LYS A 11 6.91 -4.66 18.56
N THR A 12 6.96 -4.32 17.30
CA THR A 12 8.14 -3.70 16.69
C THR A 12 8.08 -2.18 16.64
N GLY A 13 6.88 -1.58 16.76
CA GLY A 13 6.74 -0.19 16.38
C GLY A 13 7.07 -0.02 14.88
N THR A 14 8.02 0.84 14.55
CA THR A 14 8.47 1.00 13.16
C THR A 14 9.68 0.13 12.87
N LEU A 15 9.54 -0.80 11.93
CA LEU A 15 10.68 -1.47 11.29
C LEU A 15 11.19 -0.56 10.16
N LEU A 16 12.28 0.17 10.43
CA LEU A 16 12.84 1.13 9.49
C LEU A 16 13.93 0.50 8.62
N ILE A 17 13.81 0.65 7.30
CA ILE A 17 14.75 0.19 6.28
C ILE A 17 15.36 1.43 5.60
N GLU A 18 16.67 1.62 5.80
CA GLU A 18 17.45 2.74 5.21
C GLU A 18 18.72 2.23 4.52
N LYS A 19 18.81 0.92 4.29
CA LYS A 19 19.97 0.29 3.63
C LYS A 19 19.53 -0.39 2.34
N ASP A 20 20.29 -0.15 1.29
CA ASP A 20 20.14 -0.84 0.02
C ASP A 20 20.27 -2.38 0.18
N ASN A 21 19.72 -3.10 -0.78
CA ASN A 21 19.79 -4.56 -0.86
C ASN A 21 19.27 -5.22 0.43
N THR A 22 18.11 -4.79 0.89
CA THR A 22 17.50 -5.33 2.12
C THR A 22 16.26 -6.16 1.79
N THR A 23 16.23 -7.37 2.31
CA THR A 23 15.08 -8.27 2.29
C THR A 23 14.49 -8.39 3.68
N VAL A 24 13.20 -8.14 3.82
CA VAL A 24 12.40 -8.47 5.00
C VAL A 24 11.51 -9.66 4.63
N TYR A 25 11.75 -10.80 5.23
CA TYR A 25 10.95 -11.99 5.04
C TYR A 25 10.14 -12.30 6.29
N THR A 26 8.81 -12.39 6.15
CA THR A 26 7.89 -12.70 7.23
C THR A 26 7.33 -14.11 7.04
N GLU A 27 7.62 -15.03 7.96
CA GLU A 27 7.09 -16.39 7.92
C GLU A 27 5.57 -16.41 8.08
N GLU A 28 4.96 -17.47 7.61
CA GLU A 28 3.56 -17.80 7.93
C GLU A 28 3.40 -17.91 9.45
N GLY A 29 2.32 -17.31 9.99
CA GLY A 29 2.10 -17.23 11.43
C GLY A 29 2.92 -16.17 12.18
N ALA A 30 3.76 -15.40 11.47
CA ALA A 30 4.38 -14.20 12.04
C ALA A 30 3.37 -13.03 12.05
N THR A 31 3.26 -12.32 13.16
CA THR A 31 2.49 -11.07 13.28
C THR A 31 3.38 -9.94 13.78
N LEU A 32 3.49 -8.92 12.95
CA LEU A 32 4.22 -7.69 13.25
C LEU A 32 3.23 -6.63 13.70
N TYR A 33 3.18 -6.33 15.00
CA TYR A 33 2.40 -5.20 15.50
C TYR A 33 3.22 -3.92 15.35
N GLY A 34 2.89 -3.16 14.31
CA GLY A 34 3.61 -1.97 13.91
C GLY A 34 3.55 -1.73 12.42
N ASN A 35 4.55 -1.05 11.90
CA ASN A 35 4.66 -0.77 10.47
C ASN A 35 6.06 -1.06 9.91
N ILE A 36 6.15 -1.18 8.59
CA ILE A 36 7.41 -1.28 7.85
C ILE A 36 7.57 -0.02 7.01
N VAL A 37 8.66 0.69 7.22
CA VAL A 37 8.99 1.91 6.48
C VAL A 37 10.32 1.72 5.75
N ALA A 38 10.34 1.84 4.42
CA ALA A 38 11.57 1.89 3.65
C ALA A 38 11.76 3.30 3.08
N LYS A 39 12.97 3.86 3.26
CA LYS A 39 13.20 5.26 2.94
C LYS A 39 14.58 5.50 2.33
N ASN A 40 14.58 6.17 1.17
CA ASN A 40 15.80 6.58 0.45
C ASN A 40 16.77 5.42 0.19
N CYS A 41 16.25 4.26 -0.22
CA CYS A 41 17.05 3.06 -0.45
C CYS A 41 16.60 2.28 -1.69
N ASN A 42 17.46 1.39 -2.18
CA ASN A 42 17.25 0.67 -3.42
C ASN A 42 17.32 -0.85 -3.21
N ASN A 43 16.70 -1.60 -4.14
CA ASN A 43 16.70 -3.06 -4.13
C ASN A 43 16.09 -3.60 -2.83
N ILE A 44 14.85 -3.25 -2.55
CA ILE A 44 14.13 -3.64 -1.33
C ILE A 44 13.14 -4.74 -1.66
N THR A 45 13.14 -5.78 -0.85
CA THR A 45 12.15 -6.86 -0.93
C THR A 45 11.46 -7.02 0.43
N ILE A 46 10.13 -6.94 0.43
CA ILE A 46 9.29 -7.26 1.60
C ILE A 46 8.41 -8.43 1.17
N CYS A 47 8.63 -9.60 1.76
CA CYS A 47 7.93 -10.79 1.29
C CYS A 47 7.63 -11.80 2.40
N GLY A 48 6.87 -12.82 2.02
CA GLY A 48 6.46 -13.90 2.93
C GLY A 48 4.95 -13.98 3.08
N ARG A 49 4.49 -14.65 4.12
CA ARG A 49 3.05 -14.83 4.40
C ARG A 49 2.65 -14.38 5.81
N GLY A 50 3.51 -13.60 6.44
CA GLY A 50 3.22 -13.00 7.73
C GLY A 50 2.28 -11.81 7.64
N ARG A 51 1.83 -11.34 8.78
CA ARG A 51 0.87 -10.25 8.96
C ARG A 51 1.54 -9.00 9.52
N VAL A 52 1.28 -7.84 8.92
CA VAL A 52 1.58 -6.51 9.47
C VAL A 52 0.27 -5.93 9.96
N CYS A 53 0.17 -5.65 11.25
CA CYS A 53 -1.09 -5.34 11.91
C CYS A 53 -0.98 -4.12 12.83
N MET A 54 -1.96 -3.24 12.76
CA MET A 54 -2.03 -2.05 13.59
C MET A 54 -3.17 -2.06 14.63
N GLU A 55 -3.81 -3.19 14.88
CA GLU A 55 -4.94 -3.29 15.83
C GLU A 55 -4.62 -2.76 17.24
N ARG A 56 -3.34 -2.82 17.64
CA ARG A 56 -2.85 -2.35 18.96
C ARG A 56 -2.54 -0.85 19.00
N TYR A 57 -2.70 -0.14 17.89
CA TYR A 57 -2.45 1.30 17.79
C TYR A 57 -3.77 2.04 17.67
N THR A 58 -3.96 3.06 18.51
CA THR A 58 -5.18 3.87 18.47
C THR A 58 -5.13 4.91 17.35
N TYR A 59 -6.28 5.42 16.98
CA TYR A 59 -6.39 6.47 15.95
C TYR A 59 -5.58 7.73 16.30
N GLU A 60 -5.45 8.06 17.58
CA GLU A 60 -4.64 9.20 18.05
C GLU A 60 -3.14 8.98 17.77
N MET A 61 -2.70 7.72 17.71
CA MET A 61 -1.32 7.36 17.42
C MET A 61 -0.97 7.43 15.92
N ARG A 62 -1.95 7.68 15.05
CA ARG A 62 -1.74 7.73 13.59
C ARG A 62 -0.70 8.73 13.12
N LYS A 63 -0.41 9.77 13.90
CA LYS A 63 0.67 10.72 13.57
C LYS A 63 2.03 10.06 13.41
N ASN A 64 2.28 8.98 14.15
CA ASN A 64 3.53 8.23 14.14
C ASN A 64 3.42 6.89 13.42
N PHE A 65 2.20 6.31 13.38
CA PHE A 65 1.91 4.99 12.83
C PHE A 65 0.69 5.06 11.93
N ALA A 66 0.80 5.84 10.85
CA ALA A 66 -0.34 6.04 9.96
C ALA A 66 -0.50 4.87 9.00
N ARG A 67 0.58 4.40 8.37
CA ARG A 67 0.56 3.42 7.30
C ARG A 67 1.23 2.13 7.72
N SER A 68 0.63 0.99 7.36
CA SER A 68 1.23 -0.31 7.67
C SER A 68 2.50 -0.56 6.85
N ILE A 69 2.48 -0.19 5.57
CA ILE A 69 3.66 -0.21 4.68
C ILE A 69 3.84 1.18 4.09
N ASP A 70 5.02 1.76 4.25
CA ASP A 70 5.34 3.09 3.72
C ASP A 70 6.70 3.06 2.98
N ILE A 71 6.68 3.21 1.67
CA ILE A 71 7.87 3.18 0.82
C ILE A 71 8.10 4.57 0.23
N ILE A 72 9.23 5.17 0.55
CA ILE A 72 9.49 6.58 0.26
C ILE A 72 10.83 6.73 -0.47
N ASN A 73 10.80 7.34 -1.66
CA ASN A 73 11.98 7.63 -2.48
C ASN A 73 12.88 6.39 -2.68
N CYS A 74 12.29 5.26 -3.01
CA CYS A 74 13.00 4.00 -3.23
C CYS A 74 12.94 3.59 -4.71
N LYS A 75 13.91 2.79 -5.14
CA LYS A 75 13.95 2.22 -6.47
C LYS A 75 14.14 0.71 -6.42
N ASN A 76 13.54 -0.01 -7.39
CA ASN A 76 13.56 -1.46 -7.48
C ASN A 76 13.03 -2.12 -6.20
N VAL A 77 11.72 -2.00 -6.00
CA VAL A 77 11.04 -2.50 -4.80
C VAL A 77 10.12 -3.65 -5.16
N THR A 78 10.18 -4.72 -4.40
CA THR A 78 9.25 -5.86 -4.49
C THR A 78 8.53 -6.06 -3.17
N ILE A 79 7.19 -6.09 -3.21
CA ILE A 79 6.34 -6.43 -2.05
C ILE A 79 5.48 -7.62 -2.44
N LYS A 80 5.57 -8.74 -1.70
CA LYS A 80 4.88 -9.96 -2.12
C LYS A 80 4.40 -10.82 -0.95
N GLY A 81 3.16 -11.30 -1.05
CA GLY A 81 2.61 -12.38 -0.24
C GLY A 81 2.11 -11.98 1.14
N ILE A 82 2.46 -10.82 1.64
CA ILE A 82 2.12 -10.35 2.99
C ILE A 82 0.63 -10.07 3.18
N ILE A 83 0.19 -10.09 4.42
CA ILE A 83 -1.14 -9.68 4.85
C ILE A 83 -1.01 -8.37 5.62
N ILE A 84 -1.80 -7.37 5.25
CA ILE A 84 -1.91 -6.09 5.96
C ILE A 84 -3.27 -6.05 6.64
N ASP A 85 -3.28 -5.70 7.92
CA ASP A 85 -4.49 -5.76 8.71
C ASP A 85 -4.61 -4.55 9.65
N ASP A 86 -5.81 -3.98 9.67
CA ASP A 86 -6.26 -2.94 10.59
C ASP A 86 -5.36 -1.68 10.63
N SER A 87 -5.00 -1.18 9.45
CA SER A 87 -4.19 0.05 9.33
C SER A 87 -4.86 1.26 9.99
N ASN A 88 -4.06 2.13 10.59
CA ASN A 88 -4.57 3.35 11.24
C ASN A 88 -5.00 4.44 10.26
N ASP A 89 -4.49 4.38 9.06
CA ASP A 89 -4.72 5.30 7.94
C ASP A 89 -4.50 4.46 6.67
N TRP A 90 -3.97 4.99 5.58
CA TRP A 90 -3.70 4.22 4.35
C TRP A 90 -2.89 2.95 4.63
N SER A 91 -3.33 1.83 4.07
CA SER A 91 -2.67 0.54 4.37
C SER A 91 -1.28 0.45 3.76
N MET A 92 -1.14 0.84 2.48
CA MET A 92 0.14 0.84 1.79
C MET A 92 0.31 2.13 0.99
N ARG A 93 1.42 2.83 1.21
CA ARG A 93 1.77 4.02 0.43
C ARG A 93 3.12 3.84 -0.27
N ILE A 94 3.16 4.16 -1.57
CA ILE A 94 4.36 4.16 -2.40
C ILE A 94 4.58 5.58 -2.90
N THR A 95 5.58 6.28 -2.38
CA THR A 95 5.78 7.71 -2.64
C THR A 95 7.14 8.00 -3.26
N GLY A 96 7.15 8.67 -4.42
CA GLY A 96 8.39 9.08 -5.09
C GLY A 96 9.28 7.92 -5.53
N CYS A 97 8.68 6.77 -5.82
CA CYS A 97 9.38 5.53 -6.14
C CYS A 97 9.44 5.25 -7.64
N ASP A 98 10.37 4.39 -8.04
CA ASP A 98 10.57 3.95 -9.41
C ASP A 98 10.84 2.45 -9.46
N ASP A 99 10.26 1.75 -10.45
CA ASP A 99 10.39 0.29 -10.61
C ASP A 99 9.86 -0.49 -9.38
N VAL A 100 8.54 -0.47 -9.16
CA VAL A 100 7.89 -1.13 -8.00
C VAL A 100 6.99 -2.26 -8.46
N ASN A 101 7.11 -3.43 -7.84
CA ASN A 101 6.24 -4.57 -8.06
C ASN A 101 5.56 -5.01 -6.76
N ILE A 102 4.23 -5.00 -6.74
CA ILE A 102 3.41 -5.41 -5.59
C ILE A 102 2.52 -6.55 -6.05
N SER A 103 2.61 -7.71 -5.40
CA SER A 103 1.84 -8.88 -5.81
C SER A 103 1.41 -9.79 -4.66
N ASP A 104 0.30 -10.50 -4.86
CA ASP A 104 -0.22 -11.50 -3.89
C ASP A 104 -0.39 -10.94 -2.46
N VAL A 105 -0.83 -9.70 -2.32
CA VAL A 105 -1.06 -9.03 -1.03
C VAL A 105 -2.54 -9.06 -0.69
N LYS A 106 -2.86 -9.25 0.60
CA LYS A 106 -4.22 -9.15 1.13
C LYS A 106 -4.28 -8.00 2.12
N ILE A 107 -5.28 -7.12 1.96
CA ILE A 107 -5.44 -5.92 2.77
C ILE A 107 -6.82 -5.92 3.41
N PHE A 108 -6.85 -5.78 4.73
CA PHE A 108 -8.06 -5.65 5.52
C PHE A 108 -7.98 -4.36 6.35
N GLY A 109 -8.85 -3.40 6.05
CA GLY A 109 -8.91 -2.11 6.75
C GLY A 109 -10.36 -1.75 7.06
N CYS A 110 -10.64 -1.37 8.30
CA CYS A 110 -11.99 -1.00 8.73
C CYS A 110 -12.06 0.39 9.40
N ARG A 111 -10.95 1.08 9.49
CA ARG A 111 -10.90 2.43 10.10
C ARG A 111 -11.10 3.51 9.03
N GLY A 112 -11.53 4.69 9.43
CA GLY A 112 -11.59 5.85 8.54
C GLY A 112 -10.21 6.14 7.91
N ASN A 113 -10.19 6.47 6.63
CA ASN A 113 -8.98 6.64 5.83
C ASN A 113 -8.13 5.34 5.70
N SER A 114 -8.70 4.16 5.86
CA SER A 114 -7.98 2.91 5.58
C SER A 114 -8.03 2.58 4.10
N ASP A 115 -7.37 3.40 3.29
CA ASP A 115 -7.18 3.14 1.87
C ASP A 115 -6.36 1.83 1.67
N GLY A 116 -6.50 1.20 0.53
CA GLY A 116 -5.77 -0.02 0.20
C GLY A 116 -4.32 0.27 -0.21
N ILE A 117 -4.13 0.65 -1.48
CA ILE A 117 -2.80 0.93 -2.04
C ILE A 117 -2.81 2.30 -2.73
N ASP A 118 -2.02 3.22 -2.19
CA ASP A 118 -1.82 4.58 -2.68
C ASP A 118 -0.48 4.72 -3.40
N ILE A 119 -0.52 4.95 -4.70
CA ILE A 119 0.67 5.22 -5.51
C ILE A 119 0.80 6.74 -5.69
N CYS A 120 1.79 7.34 -5.03
CA CYS A 120 1.95 8.78 -4.92
C CYS A 120 3.22 9.27 -5.62
N GLY A 121 3.08 10.05 -6.72
CA GLY A 121 4.23 10.63 -7.41
C GLY A 121 5.30 9.59 -7.80
N SER A 122 4.88 8.41 -8.22
CA SER A 122 5.74 7.27 -8.52
C SER A 122 5.57 6.82 -9.97
N ARG A 123 6.51 6.04 -10.48
CA ARG A 123 6.47 5.56 -11.86
C ARG A 123 6.92 4.12 -12.01
N ASN A 124 6.52 3.49 -13.13
CA ASN A 124 6.84 2.10 -13.44
C ASN A 124 6.40 1.16 -12.31
N VAL A 125 5.11 1.24 -11.95
CA VAL A 125 4.53 0.48 -10.84
C VAL A 125 3.57 -0.57 -11.37
N ILE A 126 3.73 -1.80 -10.94
CA ILE A 126 2.81 -2.91 -11.21
C ILE A 126 2.24 -3.42 -9.89
N VAL A 127 0.92 -3.40 -9.78
CA VAL A 127 0.14 -3.95 -8.66
C VAL A 127 -0.72 -5.07 -9.21
N SER A 128 -0.52 -6.30 -8.74
CA SER A 128 -1.25 -7.47 -9.26
C SER A 128 -1.63 -8.48 -8.19
N ASP A 129 -2.68 -9.23 -8.46
CA ASP A 129 -3.09 -10.36 -7.62
C ASP A 129 -3.38 -9.94 -6.17
N ILE A 130 -4.09 -8.83 -6.02
CA ILE A 130 -4.41 -8.22 -4.73
C ILE A 130 -5.85 -8.56 -4.33
N PHE A 131 -6.05 -8.77 -3.04
CA PHE A 131 -7.35 -8.71 -2.43
C PHE A 131 -7.41 -7.52 -1.47
N THR A 132 -8.42 -6.67 -1.59
CA THR A 132 -8.71 -5.63 -0.61
C THR A 132 -10.10 -5.79 -0.02
N ARG A 133 -10.22 -5.60 1.28
CA ARG A 133 -11.44 -5.21 1.95
C ARG A 133 -11.12 -4.01 2.83
N VAL A 134 -11.49 -2.81 2.37
CA VAL A 134 -11.11 -1.54 3.00
C VAL A 134 -12.29 -0.61 3.15
N TRP A 135 -12.20 0.31 4.12
CA TRP A 135 -13.22 1.32 4.37
C TRP A 135 -13.14 2.47 3.36
N ASP A 136 -11.93 2.97 3.08
CA ASP A 136 -11.71 4.06 2.15
C ASP A 136 -11.30 3.54 0.76
N ASP A 137 -10.67 4.33 -0.09
CA ASP A 137 -10.37 3.96 -1.49
C ASP A 137 -9.47 2.71 -1.60
N SER A 138 -9.76 1.79 -2.54
CA SER A 138 -8.98 0.54 -2.61
C SER A 138 -7.69 0.69 -3.42
N PHE A 139 -7.75 1.17 -4.66
CA PHE A 139 -6.60 1.41 -5.54
C PHE A 139 -6.55 2.88 -5.95
N VAL A 140 -5.49 3.56 -5.57
CA VAL A 140 -5.42 5.01 -5.69
C VAL A 140 -4.13 5.47 -6.36
N VAL A 141 -4.24 6.47 -7.23
CA VAL A 141 -3.11 7.22 -7.78
C VAL A 141 -3.24 8.67 -7.33
N LYS A 142 -2.28 9.15 -6.55
CA LYS A 142 -2.21 10.52 -6.02
C LYS A 142 -0.90 11.20 -6.42
N ALA A 143 -0.92 12.51 -6.52
CA ALA A 143 0.28 13.31 -6.78
C ALA A 143 0.39 14.41 -5.72
N LEU A 144 0.97 14.06 -4.60
CA LEU A 144 1.05 14.92 -3.40
C LEU A 144 2.18 15.98 -3.47
N GLY A 145 2.61 16.39 -4.67
CA GLY A 145 3.78 17.23 -4.86
C GLY A 145 5.11 16.48 -4.77
N THR A 146 5.09 15.16 -4.87
CA THR A 146 6.28 14.28 -4.80
C THR A 146 6.77 13.83 -6.17
N GLY A 147 6.19 14.37 -7.24
CA GLY A 147 6.54 14.05 -8.62
C GLY A 147 5.35 13.56 -9.45
N ASN A 148 5.64 13.22 -10.70
CA ASN A 148 4.64 12.72 -11.64
C ASN A 148 4.27 11.27 -11.37
N CYS A 149 3.04 10.90 -11.74
CA CYS A 149 2.58 9.50 -11.74
C CYS A 149 2.57 8.99 -13.18
N GLU A 150 3.41 8.00 -13.48
CA GLU A 150 3.54 7.51 -14.85
C GLU A 150 3.70 5.98 -14.91
N ASN A 151 3.05 5.34 -15.90
CA ASN A 151 3.17 3.90 -16.14
C ASN A 151 2.78 3.07 -14.90
N ILE A 152 1.56 3.23 -14.42
CA ILE A 152 1.04 2.51 -13.24
C ILE A 152 -0.05 1.54 -13.72
N ILE A 153 0.08 0.29 -13.37
CA ILE A 153 -0.86 -0.77 -13.74
C ILE A 153 -1.36 -1.49 -12.50
N PHE A 154 -2.67 -1.48 -12.30
CA PHE A 154 -3.37 -2.35 -11.35
C PHE A 154 -4.07 -3.44 -12.12
N LYS A 155 -3.85 -4.72 -11.75
CA LYS A 155 -4.43 -5.83 -12.51
C LYS A 155 -4.73 -7.07 -11.68
N ASN A 156 -5.58 -7.96 -12.24
CA ASN A 156 -5.87 -9.29 -11.71
C ASN A 156 -6.24 -9.27 -10.22
N SER A 157 -7.13 -8.40 -9.81
CA SER A 157 -7.37 -8.15 -8.39
C SER A 157 -8.84 -8.15 -8.06
N VAL A 158 -9.15 -8.44 -6.79
CA VAL A 158 -10.50 -8.50 -6.26
C VAL A 158 -10.65 -7.43 -5.17
N LEU A 159 -11.63 -6.54 -5.34
CA LEU A 159 -11.85 -5.42 -4.46
C LEU A 159 -13.21 -5.52 -3.75
N TRP A 160 -13.17 -5.35 -2.44
CA TRP A 160 -14.32 -5.11 -1.59
C TRP A 160 -14.14 -3.74 -0.94
N ASN A 161 -15.01 -2.80 -1.25
CA ASN A 161 -14.94 -1.44 -0.72
C ASN A 161 -16.17 -1.15 0.13
N ASP A 162 -15.97 -0.79 1.40
CA ASP A 162 -17.07 -0.62 2.36
C ASP A 162 -17.63 0.82 2.37
N PHE A 163 -16.89 1.85 1.91
CA PHE A 163 -17.36 3.24 2.00
C PHE A 163 -17.00 4.16 0.83
N ALA A 164 -15.74 4.20 0.37
CA ALA A 164 -15.31 5.17 -0.64
C ALA A 164 -15.26 4.58 -2.07
N ARG A 165 -14.16 4.61 -2.78
CA ARG A 165 -14.10 4.15 -4.17
C ARG A 165 -13.20 2.94 -4.35
N PRO A 166 -13.62 1.95 -5.11
CA PRO A 166 -12.72 0.84 -5.47
C PRO A 166 -11.50 1.29 -6.26
N MET A 167 -11.63 2.30 -7.12
CA MET A 167 -10.54 2.84 -7.94
C MET A 167 -10.61 4.36 -8.00
N GLU A 168 -9.47 5.03 -7.78
CA GLU A 168 -9.40 6.49 -7.78
C GLU A 168 -8.11 7.00 -8.44
N VAL A 169 -8.24 8.02 -9.27
CA VAL A 169 -7.13 8.87 -9.72
C VAL A 169 -7.40 10.27 -9.19
N GLY A 170 -6.77 10.62 -8.11
CA GLY A 170 -7.08 11.81 -7.31
C GLY A 170 -7.19 11.44 -5.82
N VAL A 171 -7.76 12.24 -4.96
CA VAL A 171 -8.23 13.63 -5.11
C VAL A 171 -7.06 14.61 -5.25
N GLU A 172 -5.92 14.30 -4.65
CA GLU A 172 -4.75 15.17 -4.61
C GLU A 172 -3.87 14.95 -5.85
N LEU A 173 -4.03 15.80 -6.86
CA LEU A 173 -3.23 15.77 -8.08
C LEU A 173 -2.38 17.05 -8.23
N ARG A 174 -1.27 17.13 -7.51
CA ARG A 174 -0.30 18.22 -7.56
C ARG A 174 0.95 17.80 -8.32
N ALA A 175 0.81 17.57 -9.62
CA ALA A 175 1.89 17.16 -10.50
C ALA A 175 1.70 17.73 -11.90
N ASP A 176 2.77 17.83 -12.68
CA ASP A 176 2.71 18.24 -14.08
C ASP A 176 2.04 17.17 -14.95
N LYS A 177 2.22 15.90 -14.59
CA LYS A 177 1.73 14.77 -15.40
C LYS A 177 1.23 13.61 -14.53
N VAL A 178 0.04 13.14 -14.88
CA VAL A 178 -0.49 11.84 -14.48
C VAL A 178 -0.89 11.12 -15.76
N ARG A 179 -0.16 10.06 -16.14
CA ARG A 179 -0.36 9.41 -17.44
C ARG A 179 -0.06 7.91 -17.42
N ASN A 180 -0.63 7.21 -18.39
CA ASN A 180 -0.47 5.76 -18.56
C ASN A 180 -0.88 5.01 -17.28
N ILE A 181 -2.04 5.36 -16.73
CA ILE A 181 -2.64 4.65 -15.59
C ILE A 181 -3.62 3.62 -16.15
N LYS A 182 -3.49 2.38 -15.73
CA LYS A 182 -4.31 1.28 -16.22
C LYS A 182 -4.89 0.46 -15.07
N PHE A 183 -6.19 0.18 -15.14
CA PHE A 183 -6.88 -0.81 -14.33
C PHE A 183 -7.35 -1.93 -15.28
N GLU A 184 -6.95 -3.16 -15.01
CA GLU A 184 -7.16 -4.29 -15.92
C GLU A 184 -7.54 -5.55 -15.14
N ASN A 185 -8.60 -6.23 -15.58
CA ASN A 185 -9.06 -7.46 -14.95
C ASN A 185 -9.25 -7.28 -13.43
N ILE A 186 -10.12 -6.34 -13.05
CA ILE A 186 -10.45 -6.02 -11.65
C ILE A 186 -11.88 -6.46 -11.37
N ASP A 187 -12.07 -7.34 -10.41
CA ASP A 187 -13.37 -7.75 -9.92
C ASP A 187 -13.76 -6.92 -8.71
N ILE A 188 -14.82 -6.14 -8.82
CA ILE A 188 -15.39 -5.40 -7.68
C ILE A 188 -16.57 -6.22 -7.17
N ILE A 189 -16.38 -6.93 -6.07
CA ILE A 189 -17.38 -7.85 -5.52
C ILE A 189 -18.29 -7.19 -4.47
N HIS A 190 -17.94 -6.00 -4.01
CA HIS A 190 -18.77 -5.17 -3.14
C HIS A 190 -18.39 -3.70 -3.27
N SER A 191 -19.39 -2.84 -3.37
CA SER A 191 -19.26 -1.37 -3.31
C SER A 191 -20.64 -0.79 -3.01
N ASP A 192 -20.94 -0.57 -1.75
CA ASP A 192 -22.21 -0.03 -1.28
C ASP A 192 -22.03 1.40 -0.73
N THR A 193 -21.46 2.27 -1.55
CA THR A 193 -20.93 3.54 -1.08
C THR A 193 -21.67 4.78 -1.61
N GLY A 194 -22.49 4.62 -2.65
CA GLY A 194 -23.07 5.75 -3.37
C GLY A 194 -22.07 6.56 -4.20
N TYR A 195 -20.78 6.22 -4.16
CA TYR A 195 -19.75 6.79 -5.03
C TYR A 195 -19.61 5.98 -6.33
N PRO A 196 -19.12 6.57 -7.42
CA PRO A 196 -18.82 5.81 -8.64
C PRO A 196 -17.70 4.80 -8.38
N LEU A 197 -17.73 3.65 -9.08
CA LEU A 197 -16.72 2.58 -8.95
C LEU A 197 -15.31 3.05 -9.34
N MET A 198 -15.22 4.07 -10.17
CA MET A 198 -13.97 4.72 -10.54
C MET A 198 -14.16 6.24 -10.51
N GLY A 199 -13.27 6.92 -9.81
CA GLY A 199 -13.19 8.38 -9.78
C GLY A 199 -11.95 8.90 -10.50
N ILE A 200 -12.08 10.06 -11.14
CA ILE A 200 -10.97 10.89 -11.59
C ILE A 200 -11.26 12.30 -11.10
N HIS A 201 -10.53 12.73 -10.09
CA HIS A 201 -10.74 14.02 -9.48
C HIS A 201 -9.49 14.87 -9.52
N HIS A 202 -9.67 16.12 -9.92
CA HIS A 202 -8.67 17.16 -9.83
C HIS A 202 -9.01 18.03 -8.62
N GLY A 203 -8.15 18.01 -7.60
CA GLY A 203 -8.26 18.87 -6.41
C GLY A 203 -7.54 20.18 -6.57
#